data_c1bcc26ef8db4a0a46d1bf572e628958
#
_entry.id   c1bcc26ef8db4a0a46d1bf572e628958
#
_cell.length_a   1.000
_cell.length_b   1.000
_cell.length_c   1.000
_cell.angle_alpha   90.00
_cell.angle_beta   90.00
_cell.angle_gamma   90.00
#
_symmetry.space_group_name_H-M   'P 1'
#
loop_
_entity.id
_entity.type
_entity.pdbx_description
1 polymer ?
#
loop_
_entity_poly.entity_id
_entity_poly.type
_entity_poly.pdbx_seq_one_letter_code
_entity_poly.pdbx_strand_id
1 'polypeptide(L)'
;TSLIGANSSGKTAFLEGLLRLFGTSQSQRRIRREDFHMSPGENLEDEDVTRRDLWIEAQIEAPELIEEENPAIAPFFQKVQITGNGSPYIRARLEATWREDVTPEGSIEEDLMWVLEDGDPRDEIPEEETEPMGAHERGKIVVEYIPAQRNAIEEVQHKTGSVVSRLLQAVN
;
A
#
# COMPACT_ATOMS: atom_id res chain seq x y z
N THR A 1 -4.95 -9.58 -12.13
CA THR A 1 -3.50 -9.42 -12.43
C THR A 1 -2.72 -10.59 -11.83
N SER A 2 -1.82 -11.20 -12.58
CA SER A 2 -0.95 -12.31 -12.14
C SER A 2 0.51 -11.87 -12.21
N LEU A 3 1.27 -12.13 -11.15
CA LEU A 3 2.71 -11.90 -11.11
C LEU A 3 3.45 -13.22 -11.25
N ILE A 4 4.12 -13.41 -12.38
CA ILE A 4 4.90 -14.61 -12.71
C ILE A 4 6.35 -14.20 -12.93
N GLY A 5 7.29 -14.93 -12.35
CA GLY A 5 8.72 -14.67 -12.51
C GLY A 5 9.59 -15.61 -11.68
N ALA A 6 10.88 -15.59 -11.92
CA ALA A 6 11.88 -16.34 -11.15
C ALA A 6 11.88 -15.92 -9.66
N ASN A 7 12.50 -16.73 -8.81
CA ASN A 7 12.77 -16.31 -7.43
C ASN A 7 13.66 -15.07 -7.43
N SER A 8 13.46 -14.19 -6.46
CA SER A 8 14.17 -12.90 -6.34
C SER A 8 13.86 -11.87 -7.46
N SER A 9 12.74 -12.02 -8.20
CA SER A 9 12.31 -11.06 -9.23
C SER A 9 11.46 -9.90 -8.69
N GLY A 10 11.50 -9.61 -7.40
CA GLY A 10 10.75 -8.50 -6.80
C GLY A 10 9.28 -8.76 -6.50
N LYS A 11 8.75 -9.97 -6.74
CA LYS A 11 7.33 -10.29 -6.47
C LYS A 11 6.92 -10.07 -5.02
N THR A 12 7.79 -10.47 -4.09
CA THR A 12 7.55 -10.28 -2.66
C THR A 12 7.57 -8.80 -2.28
N ALA A 13 8.53 -8.03 -2.80
CA ALA A 13 8.60 -6.60 -2.57
C ALA A 13 7.34 -5.86 -3.09
N PHE A 14 6.82 -6.27 -4.25
CA PHE A 14 5.55 -5.76 -4.77
C PHE A 14 4.38 -6.04 -3.82
N LEU A 15 4.26 -7.28 -3.32
CA LEU A 15 3.20 -7.66 -2.37
C LEU A 15 3.37 -6.91 -1.03
N GLU A 16 4.60 -6.76 -0.55
CA GLU A 16 4.89 -5.98 0.66
C GLU A 16 4.51 -4.51 0.47
N GLY A 17 4.79 -3.90 -0.68
CA GLY A 17 4.34 -2.55 -1.02
C GLY A 17 2.82 -2.40 -0.94
N LEU A 18 2.06 -3.35 -1.50
CA LEU A 18 0.60 -3.35 -1.38
C LEU A 18 0.12 -3.51 0.08
N LEU A 19 0.83 -4.30 0.90
CA LEU A 19 0.50 -4.43 2.32
C LEU A 19 0.81 -3.15 3.11
N ARG A 20 1.87 -2.41 2.74
CA ARG A 20 2.13 -1.09 3.32
C ARG A 20 0.98 -0.12 3.02
N LEU A 21 0.45 -0.14 1.79
CA LEU A 21 -0.70 0.68 1.41
C LEU A 21 -2.00 0.22 2.08
N PHE A 22 -2.38 -1.05 1.96
CA PHE A 22 -3.75 -1.52 2.20
C PHE A 22 -3.84 -2.75 3.11
N GLY A 23 -2.78 -3.14 3.80
CA GLY A 23 -2.80 -4.27 4.72
C GLY A 23 -3.89 -4.11 5.80
N THR A 24 -4.45 -5.22 6.25
CA THR A 24 -5.57 -5.22 7.22
C THR A 24 -5.13 -4.92 8.65
N SER A 25 -3.89 -5.23 9.00
CA SER A 25 -3.33 -4.96 10.32
C SER A 25 -2.35 -3.79 10.33
N GLN A 26 -2.23 -3.12 11.46
CA GLN A 26 -1.24 -2.06 11.65
C GLN A 26 0.19 -2.57 11.42
N SER A 27 0.50 -3.81 11.82
CA SER A 27 1.82 -4.41 11.62
C SER A 27 2.18 -4.61 10.15
N GLN A 28 1.19 -4.87 9.28
CA GLN A 28 1.39 -4.98 7.83
C GLN A 28 1.62 -3.61 7.18
N ARG A 29 0.96 -2.58 7.69
CA ARG A 29 1.00 -1.21 7.14
C ARG A 29 2.21 -0.40 7.58
N ARG A 30 2.81 -0.76 8.72
CA ARG A 30 3.91 0.01 9.32
C ARG A 30 5.13 0.00 8.41
N ILE A 31 5.60 1.19 8.03
CA ILE A 31 6.90 1.37 7.39
C ILE A 31 8.00 1.14 8.41
N ARG A 32 9.07 0.49 7.98
CA ARG A 32 10.23 0.17 8.79
C ARG A 32 11.49 0.74 8.14
N ARG A 33 12.55 0.87 8.92
CA ARG A 33 13.85 1.34 8.43
C ARG A 33 14.38 0.47 7.27
N GLU A 34 14.11 -0.83 7.28
CA GLU A 34 14.52 -1.77 6.24
C GLU A 34 13.74 -1.61 4.91
N ASP A 35 12.62 -0.89 4.93
CA ASP A 35 11.84 -0.62 3.71
C ASP A 35 12.50 0.48 2.84
N PHE A 36 13.40 1.30 3.42
CA PHE A 36 14.10 2.34 2.68
C PHE A 36 15.25 1.77 1.86
N HIS A 37 15.38 2.23 0.61
CA HIS A 37 16.45 1.77 -0.27
C HIS A 37 17.83 2.14 0.26
N MET A 38 18.76 1.19 0.17
CA MET A 38 20.18 1.40 0.43
C MET A 38 20.98 1.10 -0.83
N SER A 39 21.94 1.98 -1.14
CA SER A 39 22.87 1.74 -2.23
C SER A 39 23.90 0.65 -1.85
N PRO A 40 24.41 -0.12 -2.81
CA PRO A 40 25.46 -1.09 -2.52
C PRO A 40 26.69 -0.44 -1.85
N GLY A 41 27.06 -0.95 -0.68
CA GLY A 41 28.19 -0.44 0.13
C GLY A 41 27.82 0.64 1.13
N GLU A 42 26.57 1.07 1.18
CA GLU A 42 26.03 2.01 2.15
C GLU A 42 25.49 1.22 3.36
N ASN A 43 25.76 1.70 4.56
CA ASN A 43 25.19 1.14 5.80
C ASN A 43 24.23 2.15 6.42
N LEU A 44 23.19 1.64 7.09
CA LEU A 44 22.24 2.48 7.84
C LEU A 44 22.89 3.18 9.05
N GLU A 45 24.08 2.73 9.46
CA GLU A 45 24.84 3.27 10.58
C GLU A 45 25.91 4.31 10.13
N ASP A 46 25.96 4.63 8.83
CA ASP A 46 26.88 5.64 8.32
C ASP A 46 26.45 7.01 8.84
N GLU A 47 27.35 7.71 9.54
CA GLU A 47 27.09 9.02 10.18
C GLU A 47 26.66 10.12 9.20
N ASP A 48 26.90 9.93 7.90
CA ASP A 48 26.52 10.88 6.85
C ASP A 48 25.04 10.73 6.40
N VAL A 49 24.34 9.68 6.82
CA VAL A 49 22.96 9.41 6.39
C VAL A 49 21.98 9.85 7.45
N THR A 50 21.52 11.08 7.35
CA THR A 50 20.59 11.70 8.31
C THR A 50 19.11 11.67 7.87
N ARG A 51 18.85 11.39 6.58
CA ARG A 51 17.50 11.34 6.00
C ARG A 51 17.41 10.36 4.84
N ARG A 52 16.26 9.70 4.74
CA ARG A 52 15.86 8.89 3.58
C ARG A 52 14.39 9.07 3.29
N ASP A 53 14.04 9.07 2.03
CA ASP A 53 12.69 9.17 1.55
C ASP A 53 12.32 7.90 0.76
N LEU A 54 11.07 7.46 0.86
CA LEU A 54 10.49 6.45 0.01
C LEU A 54 9.06 6.85 -0.37
N TRP A 55 8.60 6.34 -1.50
CA TRP A 55 7.19 6.37 -1.83
C TRP A 55 6.74 5.04 -2.44
N ILE A 56 5.48 4.72 -2.21
CA ILE A 56 4.79 3.57 -2.77
C ILE A 56 3.48 4.07 -3.35
N GLU A 57 3.25 3.81 -4.63
CA GLU A 57 2.03 4.21 -5.29
C GLU A 57 1.33 3.02 -5.95
N ALA A 58 0.01 2.99 -5.86
CA ALA A 58 -0.83 2.02 -6.53
C ALA A 58 -1.90 2.73 -7.35
N GLN A 59 -1.96 2.44 -8.65
CA GLN A 59 -3.07 2.74 -9.52
C GLN A 59 -3.98 1.53 -9.60
N ILE A 60 -5.25 1.73 -9.28
CA ILE A 60 -6.28 0.68 -9.28
C ILE A 60 -7.29 1.02 -10.34
N GLU A 61 -7.32 0.22 -11.40
CA GLU A 61 -8.29 0.36 -12.50
C GLU A 61 -9.43 -0.63 -12.29
N ALA A 62 -10.66 -0.16 -12.34
CA ALA A 62 -11.85 -0.99 -12.31
C ALA A 62 -13.03 -0.28 -12.99
N PRO A 63 -13.76 -0.96 -13.90
CA PRO A 63 -14.94 -0.39 -14.56
C PRO A 63 -16.00 0.05 -13.55
N GLU A 64 -16.11 -0.67 -12.44
CA GLU A 64 -17.09 -0.44 -11.36
C GLU A 64 -16.89 0.90 -10.65
N LEU A 65 -15.71 1.54 -10.79
CA LEU A 65 -15.42 2.84 -10.16
C LEU A 65 -16.32 3.99 -10.66
N ILE A 66 -17.03 3.82 -11.77
CA ILE A 66 -18.00 4.80 -12.29
C ILE A 66 -19.46 4.47 -11.93
N GLU A 67 -19.71 3.40 -11.19
CA GLU A 67 -21.04 2.99 -10.74
C GLU A 67 -21.43 3.71 -9.44
N GLU A 68 -22.02 4.92 -9.56
CA GLU A 68 -22.39 5.76 -8.41
C GLU A 68 -23.32 5.04 -7.40
N GLU A 69 -24.20 4.17 -7.88
CA GLU A 69 -25.19 3.46 -7.04
C GLU A 69 -24.58 2.30 -6.25
N ASN A 70 -23.31 1.94 -6.50
CA ASN A 70 -22.63 0.86 -5.78
C ASN A 70 -22.11 1.37 -4.43
N PRO A 71 -22.65 0.91 -3.27
CA PRO A 71 -22.23 1.39 -1.96
C PRO A 71 -20.74 1.14 -1.64
N ALA A 72 -20.12 0.14 -2.28
CA ALA A 72 -18.71 -0.15 -2.09
C ALA A 72 -17.81 0.86 -2.80
N ILE A 73 -18.30 1.48 -3.87
CA ILE A 73 -17.56 2.42 -4.72
C ILE A 73 -17.84 3.88 -4.37
N ALA A 74 -19.03 4.19 -3.85
CA ALA A 74 -19.44 5.54 -3.50
C ALA A 74 -18.39 6.36 -2.72
N PRO A 75 -17.60 5.80 -1.78
CA PRO A 75 -16.55 6.54 -1.07
C PRO A 75 -15.41 7.03 -1.98
N PHE A 76 -15.19 6.37 -3.12
CA PHE A 76 -14.09 6.66 -4.05
C PHE A 76 -14.51 7.51 -5.23
N PHE A 77 -15.81 7.71 -5.45
CA PHE A 77 -16.34 8.34 -6.67
C PHE A 77 -15.69 9.69 -6.97
N GLN A 78 -15.43 10.51 -5.96
CA GLN A 78 -14.78 11.82 -6.12
C GLN A 78 -13.26 11.73 -6.38
N LYS A 79 -12.67 10.54 -6.25
CA LYS A 79 -11.24 10.27 -6.46
C LYS A 79 -10.97 9.58 -7.79
N VAL A 80 -12.03 9.24 -8.53
CA VAL A 80 -11.92 8.54 -9.81
C VAL A 80 -11.41 9.48 -10.88
N GLN A 81 -10.41 9.01 -11.60
CA GLN A 81 -9.87 9.62 -12.80
C GLN A 81 -10.14 8.73 -14.01
N ILE A 82 -10.00 9.27 -15.20
CA ILE A 82 -10.19 8.53 -16.45
C ILE A 82 -8.88 8.56 -17.23
N THR A 83 -8.34 7.38 -17.52
CA THR A 83 -7.16 7.25 -18.40
C THR A 83 -7.45 7.74 -19.82
N GLY A 84 -6.41 8.00 -20.59
CA GLY A 84 -6.55 8.42 -21.99
C GLY A 84 -7.28 7.42 -22.90
N ASN A 85 -7.40 6.15 -22.49
CA ASN A 85 -8.20 5.11 -23.17
C ASN A 85 -9.62 4.95 -22.61
N GLY A 86 -10.02 5.78 -21.66
CA GLY A 86 -11.38 5.80 -21.09
C GLY A 86 -11.58 4.85 -19.88
N SER A 87 -10.52 4.22 -19.36
CA SER A 87 -10.64 3.36 -18.18
C SER A 87 -10.66 4.18 -16.89
N PRO A 88 -11.64 3.96 -15.99
CA PRO A 88 -11.66 4.62 -14.68
C PRO A 88 -10.61 4.01 -13.74
N TYR A 89 -9.96 4.86 -12.95
CA TYR A 89 -8.95 4.44 -11.98
C TYR A 89 -8.90 5.39 -10.77
N ILE A 90 -8.31 4.91 -9.69
CA ILE A 90 -7.91 5.70 -8.54
C ILE A 90 -6.42 5.53 -8.28
N ARG A 91 -5.75 6.55 -7.74
CA ARG A 91 -4.34 6.51 -7.34
C ARG A 91 -4.21 6.75 -5.85
N ALA A 92 -3.50 5.85 -5.18
CA ALA A 92 -3.18 5.97 -3.76
C ALA A 92 -1.66 5.96 -3.59
N ARG A 93 -1.12 6.94 -2.88
CA ARG A 93 0.31 7.10 -2.63
C ARG A 93 0.61 7.19 -1.15
N LEU A 94 1.59 6.44 -0.70
CA LEU A 94 2.21 6.52 0.61
C LEU A 94 3.59 7.10 0.43
N GLU A 95 3.86 8.20 1.09
CA GLU A 95 5.20 8.76 1.23
C GLU A 95 5.70 8.55 2.65
N ALA A 96 6.97 8.27 2.81
CA ALA A 96 7.58 8.17 4.12
C ALA A 96 8.98 8.77 4.12
N THR A 97 9.29 9.49 5.18
CA THR A 97 10.62 10.05 5.44
C THR A 97 11.16 9.47 6.73
N TRP A 98 12.29 8.76 6.65
CA TRP A 98 13.08 8.41 7.81
C TRP A 98 14.07 9.54 8.11
N ARG A 99 14.21 9.87 9.39
CA ARG A 99 15.20 10.83 9.89
C ARG A 99 15.96 10.22 11.05
N GLU A 100 17.26 10.46 11.06
CA GLU A 100 18.06 10.20 12.25
C GLU A 100 17.56 11.10 13.40
N ASP A 101 17.45 10.50 14.59
CA ASP A 101 17.15 11.23 15.84
C ASP A 101 17.99 10.66 16.99
N VAL A 102 17.60 11.00 18.25
CA VAL A 102 18.31 10.54 19.45
C VAL A 102 18.21 9.03 19.70
N THR A 103 17.36 8.33 18.95
CA THR A 103 17.20 6.88 19.02
C THR A 103 17.93 6.20 17.86
N PRO A 104 18.53 5.01 18.05
CA PRO A 104 19.20 4.28 16.96
C PRO A 104 18.27 3.93 15.79
N GLU A 105 16.96 3.80 16.05
CA GLU A 105 15.96 3.47 15.04
C GLU A 105 15.58 4.70 14.18
N GLY A 106 15.83 5.92 14.68
CA GLY A 106 15.36 7.17 14.07
C GLY A 106 13.85 7.32 14.15
N SER A 107 13.33 8.34 13.50
CA SER A 107 11.89 8.61 13.37
C SER A 107 11.43 8.41 11.93
N ILE A 108 10.21 7.92 11.75
CA ILE A 108 9.57 7.76 10.44
C ILE A 108 8.27 8.55 10.45
N GLU A 109 8.16 9.49 9.52
CA GLU A 109 6.94 10.22 9.21
C GLU A 109 6.30 9.58 7.99
N GLU A 110 4.98 9.37 8.01
CA GLU A 110 4.24 8.70 6.94
C GLU A 110 3.03 9.55 6.55
N ASP A 111 2.87 9.79 5.25
CA ASP A 111 1.72 10.47 4.66
C ASP A 111 1.06 9.56 3.61
N LEU A 112 -0.22 9.25 3.82
CA LEU A 112 -1.02 8.46 2.88
C LEU A 112 -2.06 9.37 2.23
N MET A 113 -2.07 9.40 0.90
CA MET A 113 -2.88 10.34 0.13
C MET A 113 -3.48 9.71 -1.13
N TRP A 114 -4.56 10.31 -1.59
CA TRP A 114 -5.06 10.19 -2.95
C TRP A 114 -4.28 11.12 -3.85
N VAL A 115 -3.95 10.68 -5.06
CA VAL A 115 -3.39 11.51 -6.12
C VAL A 115 -4.47 11.76 -7.15
N LEU A 116 -4.82 13.02 -7.37
CA LEU A 116 -5.94 13.46 -8.21
C LEU A 116 -5.50 13.92 -9.61
N GLU A 117 -4.21 13.91 -9.88
CA GLU A 117 -3.62 14.23 -11.17
C GLU A 117 -3.25 12.98 -11.96
N ASP A 118 -3.39 13.03 -13.28
CA ASP A 118 -2.81 12.03 -14.20
C ASP A 118 -1.37 12.43 -14.52
N GLY A 119 -0.42 11.50 -14.34
CA GLY A 119 1.00 11.80 -14.58
C GLY A 119 1.90 10.62 -14.25
N ASP A 120 3.21 10.79 -14.54
CA ASP A 120 4.21 9.79 -14.15
C ASP A 120 4.37 9.79 -12.62
N PRO A 121 4.30 8.63 -11.95
CA PRO A 121 4.50 8.55 -10.49
C PRO A 121 5.84 9.08 -9.99
N ARG A 122 6.83 9.25 -10.86
CA ARG A 122 8.15 9.80 -10.54
C ARG A 122 8.22 11.31 -10.56
N ASP A 123 7.21 11.97 -11.14
CA ASP A 123 7.14 13.41 -11.15
C ASP A 123 6.74 13.93 -9.76
N GLU A 124 7.11 15.16 -9.46
CA GLU A 124 6.65 15.84 -8.25
C GLU A 124 5.17 16.13 -8.36
N ILE A 125 4.40 15.72 -7.35
CA ILE A 125 2.95 15.92 -7.32
C ILE A 125 2.66 17.20 -6.55
N PRO A 126 1.97 18.18 -7.15
CA PRO A 126 1.55 19.40 -6.45
C PRO A 126 0.63 19.08 -5.27
N GLU A 127 0.75 19.82 -4.16
CA GLU A 127 -0.12 19.62 -2.98
C GLU A 127 -1.61 19.76 -3.31
N GLU A 128 -1.98 20.67 -4.23
CA GLU A 128 -3.36 20.86 -4.70
C GLU A 128 -3.93 19.65 -5.44
N GLU A 129 -3.08 18.76 -5.95
CA GLU A 129 -3.46 17.53 -6.65
C GLU A 129 -3.41 16.30 -5.71
N THR A 130 -3.29 16.53 -4.43
CA THR A 130 -3.33 15.47 -3.42
C THR A 130 -4.42 15.72 -2.39
N GLU A 131 -4.92 14.64 -1.81
CA GLU A 131 -5.87 14.70 -0.69
C GLU A 131 -5.54 13.61 0.33
N PRO A 132 -5.43 13.93 1.63
CA PRO A 132 -5.16 12.93 2.65
C PRO A 132 -6.17 11.79 2.62
N MET A 133 -5.67 10.55 2.62
CA MET A 133 -6.53 9.35 2.70
C MET A 133 -6.86 9.05 4.16
N GLY A 134 -8.13 9.14 4.51
CA GLY A 134 -8.63 8.80 5.84
C GLY A 134 -8.58 7.30 6.13
N ALA A 135 -8.52 6.93 7.42
CA ALA A 135 -8.50 5.53 7.85
C ALA A 135 -9.74 4.74 7.38
N HIS A 136 -10.90 5.41 7.29
CA HIS A 136 -12.14 4.81 6.79
C HIS A 136 -12.04 4.47 5.29
N GLU A 137 -11.51 5.37 4.48
CA GLU A 137 -11.32 5.16 3.04
C GLU A 137 -10.29 4.06 2.79
N ARG A 138 -9.14 4.13 3.48
CA ARG A 138 -8.11 3.08 3.45
C ARG A 138 -8.68 1.70 3.76
N GLY A 139 -9.58 1.62 4.74
CA GLY A 139 -10.23 0.37 5.16
C GLY A 139 -11.19 -0.23 4.14
N LYS A 140 -11.57 0.52 3.09
CA LYS A 140 -12.42 0.01 2.00
C LYS A 140 -11.62 -0.78 0.95
N ILE A 141 -10.32 -0.52 0.84
CA ILE A 141 -9.43 -1.28 -0.02
C ILE A 141 -8.71 -2.30 0.85
N VAL A 142 -8.94 -3.58 0.59
CA VAL A 142 -8.39 -4.67 1.41
C VAL A 142 -7.45 -5.53 0.60
N VAL A 143 -6.21 -5.67 1.05
CA VAL A 143 -5.23 -6.61 0.51
C VAL A 143 -5.04 -7.74 1.52
N GLU A 144 -5.42 -8.95 1.11
CA GLU A 144 -5.22 -10.16 1.90
C GLU A 144 -3.98 -10.93 1.41
N TYR A 145 -3.02 -11.11 2.30
CA TYR A 145 -1.82 -11.90 2.02
C TYR A 145 -2.02 -13.34 2.46
N ILE A 146 -1.91 -14.27 1.51
CA ILE A 146 -1.98 -15.70 1.77
C ILE A 146 -0.56 -16.27 1.62
N PRO A 147 0.14 -16.62 2.73
CA PRO A 147 1.49 -17.17 2.67
C PRO A 147 1.53 -18.51 1.92
N ALA A 148 2.61 -18.74 1.17
CA ALA A 148 2.83 -20.01 0.46
C ALA A 148 3.04 -21.19 1.43
N GLN A 149 3.61 -20.95 2.60
CA GLN A 149 3.71 -21.92 3.68
C GLN A 149 2.43 -21.87 4.52
N ARG A 150 1.51 -22.75 4.20
CA ARG A 150 0.31 -22.97 5.01
C ARG A 150 0.63 -23.89 6.16
N ASN A 151 0.76 -23.35 7.35
CA ASN A 151 0.58 -24.16 8.58
C ASN A 151 -0.94 -24.31 8.78
N ALA A 152 -1.56 -25.21 8.00
CA ALA A 152 -3.00 -25.45 8.00
C ALA A 152 -3.55 -25.71 9.43
N ILE A 153 -2.70 -26.18 10.35
CA ILE A 153 -3.04 -26.45 11.74
C ILE A 153 -3.19 -25.16 12.55
N GLU A 154 -2.35 -24.14 12.31
CA GLU A 154 -2.45 -22.86 13.03
C GLU A 154 -3.63 -22.02 12.54
N GLU A 155 -3.93 -22.03 11.25
CA GLU A 155 -5.09 -21.30 10.70
C GLU A 155 -6.43 -21.88 11.18
N VAL A 156 -6.54 -23.19 11.39
CA VAL A 156 -7.75 -23.84 11.90
C VAL A 156 -7.90 -23.63 13.41
N GLN A 157 -6.81 -23.47 14.16
CA GLN A 157 -6.86 -23.25 15.61
C GLN A 157 -7.25 -21.82 16.00
N HIS A 158 -6.99 -20.82 15.17
CA HIS A 158 -7.47 -19.45 15.37
C HIS A 158 -8.86 -19.26 14.76
N LYS A 159 -9.87 -19.79 15.44
CA LYS A 159 -11.30 -19.79 15.01
C LYS A 159 -11.93 -18.40 14.80
N THR A 160 -11.26 -17.32 15.16
CA THR A 160 -11.82 -15.97 15.01
C THR A 160 -10.75 -15.08 14.36
N GLY A 161 -10.95 -14.71 13.08
CA GLY A 161 -10.07 -13.81 12.34
C GLY A 161 -9.16 -14.47 11.29
N SER A 162 -9.26 -15.79 11.06
CA SER A 162 -8.54 -16.43 9.96
C SER A 162 -9.09 -15.96 8.60
N VAL A 163 -8.23 -15.94 7.57
CA VAL A 163 -8.64 -15.62 6.18
C VAL A 163 -9.84 -16.45 5.73
N VAL A 164 -9.85 -17.74 6.10
CA VAL A 164 -10.96 -18.67 5.80
C VAL A 164 -12.25 -18.25 6.50
N SER A 165 -12.18 -17.80 7.77
CA SER A 165 -13.35 -17.34 8.52
C SER A 165 -13.95 -16.06 7.89
N ARG A 166 -13.10 -15.13 7.45
CA ARG A 166 -13.56 -13.89 6.77
C ARG A 166 -14.13 -14.15 5.39
N LEU A 167 -13.53 -15.04 4.60
CA LEU A 167 -14.08 -15.45 3.31
C LEU A 167 -15.44 -16.15 3.44
N LEU A 168 -15.61 -17.00 4.46
CA LEU A 168 -16.90 -17.65 4.75
C LEU A 168 -17.97 -16.66 5.22
N GLN A 169 -17.60 -15.58 5.92
CA GLN A 169 -18.52 -14.52 6.33
C GLN A 169 -18.93 -13.60 5.18
N ALA A 170 -18.11 -13.44 4.15
CA ALA A 170 -18.39 -12.61 2.98
C ALA A 170 -19.33 -13.30 1.97
N VAL A 171 -19.56 -14.61 2.08
CA VAL A 171 -20.42 -15.41 1.17
C VAL A 171 -21.85 -15.59 1.72
N ASN A 172 -22.12 -15.20 2.97
CA ASN A 172 -23.46 -15.19 3.58
C ASN A 172 -24.01 -13.77 3.67
#